data_d900226f94b1a21556f87948a345b5a5
#
_entry.id   d900226f94b1a21556f87948a345b5a5
#
_cell.length_a   1.000
_cell.length_b   1.000
_cell.length_c   1.000
_cell.angle_alpha   90.00
_cell.angle_beta   90.00
_cell.angle_gamma   90.00
#
_symmetry.space_group_name_H-M   'P 1'
#
loop_
_entity.id
_entity.type
_entity.pdbx_description
1 polymer ?
#
loop_
_entity_poly.entity_id
_entity_poly.type
_entity_poly.pdbx_seq_one_letter_code
_entity_poly.pdbx_strand_id
1 'polypeptide(L)'
;MNNVSAYALRLGDNGLVLSQRLGAWCGHAPELEIDLALANIGLDLLGQARNFLTYAAEREGKGDEDTLAYGRDERQFRNLLLVEQPNGSFADTIARQYLMDAWNVALYERLIHSSDSQLAAIAAKAIKEARYHLRFSRGWLVRLGDGTETSAQKMQQAVDSLWRFTAELFDADEVELALINDGVAVDPRDLRDPWEREVFAGLAEATLRVPEEVAYRTGGKKGLHTEHLGPMLAEMQYLQRVYPGQQW
;
A
#
# COMPACT_ATOMS: atom_id res chain seq x y z
N MET A 1 2.94 20.26 -10.20
CA MET A 1 3.67 19.38 -9.26
C MET A 1 4.93 18.91 -9.96
N ASN A 2 6.10 19.00 -9.32
CA ASN A 2 7.30 18.41 -9.93
C ASN A 2 7.28 16.87 -9.79
N ASN A 3 8.05 16.15 -10.63
CA ASN A 3 7.97 14.71 -10.67
C ASN A 3 8.43 14.04 -9.36
N VAL A 4 9.43 14.58 -8.64
CA VAL A 4 9.86 14.04 -7.35
C VAL A 4 8.75 14.18 -6.31
N SER A 5 8.09 15.35 -6.25
CA SER A 5 6.92 15.56 -5.38
C SER A 5 5.79 14.58 -5.73
N ALA A 6 5.50 14.40 -7.03
CA ALA A 6 4.46 13.47 -7.48
C ALA A 6 4.79 12.01 -7.12
N TYR A 7 6.04 11.60 -7.25
CA TYR A 7 6.50 10.26 -6.88
C TYR A 7 6.39 10.02 -5.36
N ALA A 8 6.89 10.96 -4.55
CA ALA A 8 6.76 10.87 -3.09
C ALA A 8 5.27 10.85 -2.65
N LEU A 9 4.42 11.69 -3.28
CA LEU A 9 2.99 11.73 -3.01
C LEU A 9 2.31 10.37 -3.21
N ARG A 10 2.62 9.65 -4.30
CA ARG A 10 2.06 8.32 -4.58
C ARG A 10 2.43 7.30 -3.50
N LEU A 11 3.70 7.31 -3.08
CA LEU A 11 4.18 6.40 -2.03
C LEU A 11 3.51 6.74 -0.69
N GLY A 12 3.35 8.03 -0.40
CA GLY A 12 2.62 8.49 0.79
C GLY A 12 1.15 8.09 0.77
N ASP A 13 0.47 8.24 -0.37
CA ASP A 13 -0.94 7.87 -0.54
C ASP A 13 -1.16 6.37 -0.33
N ASN A 14 -0.27 5.52 -0.87
CA ASN A 14 -0.34 4.08 -0.63
C ASN A 14 -0.30 3.74 0.87
N GLY A 15 0.65 4.31 1.59
CA GLY A 15 0.80 4.10 3.04
C GLY A 15 -0.40 4.64 3.81
N LEU A 16 -0.87 5.84 3.50
CA LEU A 16 -2.01 6.48 4.16
C LEU A 16 -3.30 5.67 4.00
N VAL A 17 -3.64 5.29 2.76
CA VAL A 17 -4.85 4.53 2.45
C VAL A 17 -4.81 3.15 3.12
N LEU A 18 -3.67 2.45 3.04
CA LEU A 18 -3.52 1.14 3.64
C LEU A 18 -3.56 1.20 5.18
N SER A 19 -2.98 2.25 5.80
CA SER A 19 -3.04 2.45 7.25
C SER A 19 -4.48 2.64 7.73
N GLN A 20 -5.31 3.40 6.99
CA GLN A 20 -6.73 3.58 7.30
C GLN A 20 -7.51 2.26 7.21
N ARG A 21 -7.22 1.43 6.20
CA ARG A 21 -7.82 0.09 6.10
C ARG A 21 -7.47 -0.79 7.30
N LEU A 22 -6.22 -0.76 7.75
CA LEU A 22 -5.81 -1.54 8.94
C LEU A 22 -6.36 -0.94 10.23
N GLY A 23 -6.42 0.39 10.34
CA GLY A 23 -7.04 1.07 11.49
C GLY A 23 -8.50 0.67 11.73
N ALA A 24 -9.25 0.36 10.67
CA ALA A 24 -10.64 -0.12 10.76
C ALA A 24 -10.77 -1.52 11.40
N TRP A 25 -9.67 -2.25 11.61
CA TRP A 25 -9.66 -3.51 12.35
C TRP A 25 -9.60 -3.33 13.87
N CYS A 26 -9.26 -2.13 14.37
CA CYS A 26 -9.12 -1.87 15.81
C CYS A 26 -10.40 -2.26 16.56
N GLY A 27 -10.30 -3.23 17.46
CA GLY A 27 -11.42 -3.80 18.21
C GLY A 27 -12.28 -4.82 17.45
N HIS A 28 -11.90 -5.23 16.23
CA HIS A 28 -12.68 -6.15 15.38
C HIS A 28 -11.90 -7.37 14.90
N ALA A 29 -10.59 -7.45 15.15
CA ALA A 29 -9.79 -8.58 14.74
C ALA A 29 -10.17 -9.87 15.49
N PRO A 30 -9.90 -11.06 14.91
CA PRO A 30 -10.35 -12.32 15.49
C PRO A 30 -9.71 -12.65 16.85
N GLU A 31 -8.51 -12.11 17.13
CA GLU A 31 -7.75 -12.33 18.36
C GLU A 31 -7.05 -11.03 18.77
N LEU A 32 -6.83 -10.84 20.08
CA LEU A 32 -6.21 -9.63 20.62
C LEU A 32 -4.82 -9.38 20.05
N GLU A 33 -4.02 -10.42 19.89
CA GLU A 33 -2.66 -10.35 19.36
C GLU A 33 -2.65 -9.92 17.89
N ILE A 34 -3.65 -10.32 17.13
CA ILE A 34 -3.83 -9.93 15.73
C ILE A 34 -4.25 -8.46 15.65
N ASP A 35 -5.18 -8.04 16.52
CA ASP A 35 -5.65 -6.66 16.62
C ASP A 35 -4.47 -5.71 16.88
N LEU A 36 -3.67 -6.01 17.89
CA LEU A 36 -2.47 -5.26 18.22
C LEU A 36 -1.44 -5.26 17.07
N ALA A 37 -1.25 -6.39 16.40
CA ALA A 37 -0.33 -6.47 15.27
C ALA A 37 -0.80 -5.62 14.09
N LEU A 38 -2.08 -5.69 13.71
CA LEU A 38 -2.64 -4.89 12.62
C LEU A 38 -2.61 -3.39 12.94
N ALA A 39 -2.90 -3.01 14.20
CA ALA A 39 -2.80 -1.64 14.65
C ALA A 39 -1.36 -1.11 14.55
N ASN A 40 -0.36 -1.89 14.99
CA ASN A 40 1.05 -1.51 14.89
C ASN A 40 1.51 -1.40 13.43
N ILE A 41 1.14 -2.34 12.55
CA ILE A 41 1.41 -2.26 11.10
C ILE A 41 0.76 -1.00 10.51
N GLY A 42 -0.47 -0.69 10.90
CA GLY A 42 -1.17 0.53 10.49
C GLY A 42 -0.42 1.81 10.92
N LEU A 43 0.11 1.85 12.15
CA LEU A 43 0.91 2.98 12.64
C LEU A 43 2.26 3.11 11.90
N ASP A 44 2.94 2.01 11.60
CA ASP A 44 4.17 2.03 10.78
C ASP A 44 3.89 2.60 9.39
N LEU A 45 2.82 2.14 8.72
CA LEU A 45 2.39 2.65 7.41
C LEU A 45 2.01 4.14 7.46
N LEU A 46 1.33 4.58 8.53
CA LEU A 46 1.02 5.99 8.74
C LEU A 46 2.30 6.83 8.90
N GLY A 47 3.28 6.32 9.66
CA GLY A 47 4.58 6.95 9.81
C GLY A 47 5.35 7.06 8.48
N GLN A 48 5.32 6.01 7.65
CA GLN A 48 5.88 6.04 6.30
C GLN A 48 5.15 7.05 5.42
N ALA A 49 3.81 7.04 5.43
CA ALA A 49 2.99 7.99 4.69
C ALA A 49 3.33 9.43 5.06
N ARG A 50 3.42 9.74 6.36
CA ARG A 50 3.81 11.05 6.85
C ARG A 50 5.15 11.50 6.28
N ASN A 51 6.17 10.65 6.34
CA ASN A 51 7.50 11.00 5.83
C ASN A 51 7.47 11.32 4.33
N PHE A 52 6.77 10.53 3.52
CA PHE A 52 6.64 10.77 2.08
C PHE A 52 5.81 11.99 1.76
N LEU A 53 4.69 12.22 2.46
CA LEU A 53 3.81 13.38 2.25
C LEU A 53 4.49 14.68 2.68
N THR A 54 5.19 14.68 3.83
CA THR A 54 6.02 15.83 4.25
C THR A 54 7.00 16.20 3.15
N TYR A 55 7.77 15.20 2.65
CA TYR A 55 8.72 15.43 1.59
C TYR A 55 8.06 15.92 0.28
N ALA A 56 6.91 15.37 -0.09
CA ALA A 56 6.15 15.83 -1.25
C ALA A 56 5.73 17.30 -1.12
N ALA A 57 5.25 17.73 0.05
CA ALA A 57 4.88 19.11 0.33
C ALA A 57 6.09 20.05 0.29
N GLU A 58 7.21 19.67 0.91
CA GLU A 58 8.46 20.43 0.87
C GLU A 58 8.97 20.64 -0.56
N ARG A 59 8.94 19.60 -1.39
CA ARG A 59 9.37 19.66 -2.81
C ARG A 59 8.45 20.53 -3.67
N GLU A 60 7.19 20.65 -3.31
CA GLU A 60 6.22 21.52 -3.98
C GLU A 60 6.27 22.97 -3.46
N GLY A 61 6.80 23.15 -2.24
CA GLY A 61 6.85 24.45 -1.57
C GLY A 61 5.48 24.98 -1.13
N LYS A 62 4.51 24.08 -0.91
CA LYS A 62 3.14 24.46 -0.56
C LYS A 62 2.46 23.42 0.33
N GLY A 63 1.89 23.87 1.45
CA GLY A 63 1.18 23.03 2.40
C GLY A 63 2.12 22.17 3.25
N ASP A 64 1.57 21.15 3.85
CA ASP A 64 2.22 20.16 4.70
C ASP A 64 1.61 18.78 4.45
N GLU A 65 2.04 17.77 5.21
CA GLU A 65 1.49 16.41 5.11
C GLU A 65 0.01 16.36 5.42
N ASP A 66 -0.48 17.16 6.38
CA ASP A 66 -1.89 17.18 6.76
C ASP A 66 -2.76 17.79 5.66
N THR A 67 -2.29 18.87 5.02
CA THR A 67 -2.94 19.44 3.84
C THR A 67 -3.06 18.40 2.72
N LEU A 68 -2.02 17.58 2.52
CA LEU A 68 -2.04 16.51 1.51
C LEU A 68 -2.93 15.33 1.93
N ALA A 69 -3.01 14.99 3.21
CA ALA A 69 -3.86 13.91 3.69
C ALA A 69 -5.35 14.30 3.72
N TYR A 70 -5.67 15.47 4.25
CA TYR A 70 -7.05 15.84 4.60
C TYR A 70 -7.69 16.85 3.66
N GLY A 71 -6.91 17.59 2.88
CA GLY A 71 -7.40 18.66 2.01
C GLY A 71 -7.70 18.25 0.58
N ARG A 72 -7.30 17.05 0.15
CA ARG A 72 -7.47 16.58 -1.24
C ARG A 72 -8.76 15.80 -1.43
N ASP A 73 -9.36 15.95 -2.61
CA ASP A 73 -10.49 15.15 -3.06
C ASP A 73 -10.03 13.80 -3.64
N GLU A 74 -10.94 12.85 -3.77
CA GLU A 74 -10.68 11.51 -4.26
C GLU A 74 -9.84 11.49 -5.54
N ARG A 75 -10.18 12.29 -6.54
CA ARG A 75 -9.46 12.37 -7.82
C ARG A 75 -8.05 12.97 -7.73
N GLN A 76 -7.67 13.49 -6.59
CA GLN A 76 -6.34 14.03 -6.33
C GLN A 76 -5.43 13.03 -5.61
N PHE A 77 -5.98 11.94 -5.11
CA PHE A 77 -5.20 10.82 -4.59
C PHE A 77 -4.52 10.06 -5.73
N ARG A 78 -3.39 9.43 -5.44
CA ARG A 78 -2.53 8.74 -6.42
C ARG A 78 -2.11 7.35 -5.96
N ASN A 79 -2.85 6.77 -5.02
CA ASN A 79 -2.61 5.43 -4.52
C ASN A 79 -2.97 4.37 -5.56
N LEU A 80 -2.33 3.23 -5.44
CA LEU A 80 -2.65 2.02 -6.20
C LEU A 80 -4.06 1.52 -5.84
N LEU A 81 -4.80 0.97 -6.80
CA LEU A 81 -6.15 0.45 -6.58
C LEU A 81 -6.19 -0.70 -5.57
N LEU A 82 -5.10 -1.46 -5.46
CA LEU A 82 -5.02 -2.58 -4.51
C LEU A 82 -5.17 -2.13 -3.06
N VAL A 83 -4.55 -1.00 -2.66
CA VAL A 83 -4.55 -0.55 -1.26
C VAL A 83 -5.90 -0.04 -0.78
N GLU A 84 -6.77 0.41 -1.69
CA GLU A 84 -8.08 0.95 -1.35
C GLU A 84 -9.18 -0.11 -1.25
N GLN A 85 -8.87 -1.38 -1.57
CA GLN A 85 -9.87 -2.44 -1.50
C GLN A 85 -10.37 -2.65 -0.07
N PRO A 86 -11.66 -2.98 0.13
CA PRO A 86 -12.25 -3.12 1.46
C PRO A 86 -11.60 -4.26 2.26
N ASN A 87 -11.74 -4.19 3.58
CA ASN A 87 -11.21 -5.22 4.47
C ASN A 87 -11.86 -6.58 4.26
N GLY A 88 -13.14 -6.63 3.92
CA GLY A 88 -13.86 -7.88 3.75
C GLY A 88 -13.74 -8.80 4.97
N SER A 89 -13.40 -10.04 4.74
CA SER A 89 -12.99 -10.98 5.79
C SER A 89 -11.51 -10.79 6.17
N PHE A 90 -11.07 -11.46 7.22
CA PHE A 90 -9.65 -11.46 7.60
C PHE A 90 -8.75 -12.00 6.46
N ALA A 91 -9.24 -12.97 5.68
CA ALA A 91 -8.53 -13.48 4.52
C ALA A 91 -8.32 -12.41 3.43
N ASP A 92 -9.34 -11.59 3.14
CA ASP A 92 -9.22 -10.49 2.17
C ASP A 92 -8.18 -9.47 2.62
N THR A 93 -8.17 -9.12 3.90
CA THR A 93 -7.17 -8.21 4.47
C THR A 93 -5.76 -8.79 4.39
N ILE A 94 -5.57 -10.07 4.75
CA ILE A 94 -4.26 -10.72 4.69
C ILE A 94 -3.77 -10.85 3.24
N ALA A 95 -4.64 -11.19 2.28
CA ALA A 95 -4.27 -11.26 0.88
C ALA A 95 -3.81 -9.89 0.35
N ARG A 96 -4.60 -8.83 0.60
CA ARG A 96 -4.23 -7.45 0.23
C ARG A 96 -2.89 -7.06 0.84
N GLN A 97 -2.74 -7.29 2.14
CA GLN A 97 -1.53 -6.94 2.87
C GLN A 97 -0.31 -7.69 2.32
N TYR A 98 -0.42 -9.01 2.11
CA TYR A 98 0.68 -9.82 1.59
C TYR A 98 1.16 -9.37 0.21
N LEU A 99 0.23 -9.12 -0.72
CA LEU A 99 0.55 -8.64 -2.07
C LEU A 99 1.27 -7.27 -2.03
N MET A 100 0.82 -6.37 -1.13
CA MET A 100 1.45 -5.06 -0.95
C MET A 100 2.77 -5.12 -0.20
N ASP A 101 2.89 -5.95 0.83
CA ASP A 101 4.12 -6.08 1.61
C ASP A 101 5.27 -6.64 0.76
N ALA A 102 4.97 -7.64 -0.09
CA ALA A 102 5.93 -8.16 -1.05
C ALA A 102 6.42 -7.07 -2.02
N TRP A 103 5.51 -6.21 -2.48
CA TRP A 103 5.85 -5.08 -3.34
C TRP A 103 6.65 -4.01 -2.58
N ASN A 104 6.25 -3.65 -1.36
CA ASN A 104 6.94 -2.66 -0.53
C ASN A 104 8.38 -3.08 -0.23
N VAL A 105 8.61 -4.36 0.08
CA VAL A 105 9.97 -4.89 0.30
C VAL A 105 10.79 -4.75 -0.97
N ALA A 106 10.28 -5.20 -2.12
CA ALA A 106 10.99 -5.12 -3.40
C ALA A 106 11.29 -3.67 -3.81
N LEU A 107 10.36 -2.74 -3.53
CA LEU A 107 10.50 -1.31 -3.77
C LEU A 107 11.59 -0.71 -2.86
N TYR A 108 11.47 -0.88 -1.54
CA TYR A 108 12.38 -0.22 -0.60
C TYR A 108 13.80 -0.76 -0.67
N GLU A 109 14.00 -2.04 -1.00
CA GLU A 109 15.33 -2.61 -1.26
C GLU A 109 16.07 -1.94 -2.41
N ARG A 110 15.36 -1.31 -3.33
CA ARG A 110 15.95 -0.52 -4.43
C ARG A 110 15.98 0.96 -4.11
N LEU A 111 14.92 1.49 -3.50
CA LEU A 111 14.78 2.91 -3.22
C LEU A 111 15.82 3.42 -2.20
N ILE A 112 16.39 2.55 -1.35
CA ILE A 112 17.53 2.90 -0.49
C ILE A 112 18.77 3.36 -1.27
N HIS A 113 18.82 3.04 -2.56
CA HIS A 113 19.89 3.44 -3.48
C HIS A 113 19.53 4.62 -4.38
N SER A 114 18.40 5.29 -4.10
CA SER A 114 17.98 6.48 -4.84
C SER A 114 19.08 7.55 -4.81
N SER A 115 19.27 8.24 -5.93
CA SER A 115 20.12 9.43 -6.00
C SER A 115 19.53 10.60 -5.22
N ASP A 116 18.23 10.58 -4.92
CA ASP A 116 17.57 11.49 -4.00
C ASP A 116 17.78 11.01 -2.55
N SER A 117 18.60 11.73 -1.81
CA SER A 117 19.02 11.35 -0.45
C SER A 117 17.85 11.26 0.54
N GLN A 118 16.80 12.06 0.35
CA GLN A 118 15.65 12.04 1.25
C GLN A 118 14.77 10.81 1.00
N LEU A 119 14.52 10.47 -0.26
CA LEU A 119 13.83 9.23 -0.62
C LEU A 119 14.60 8.00 -0.12
N ALA A 120 15.92 8.00 -0.31
CA ALA A 120 16.78 6.92 0.19
C ALA A 120 16.71 6.79 1.72
N ALA A 121 16.73 7.89 2.47
CA ALA A 121 16.64 7.88 3.93
C ALA A 121 15.28 7.37 4.43
N ILE A 122 14.18 7.79 3.79
CA ILE A 122 12.83 7.29 4.12
C ILE A 122 12.77 5.78 3.86
N ALA A 123 13.24 5.33 2.71
CA ALA A 123 13.26 3.90 2.35
C ALA A 123 14.12 3.07 3.31
N ALA A 124 15.28 3.58 3.76
CA ALA A 124 16.17 2.90 4.70
C ALA A 124 15.52 2.66 6.07
N LYS A 125 14.59 3.52 6.49
CA LYS A 125 13.75 3.29 7.67
C LYS A 125 12.64 2.29 7.35
N ALA A 126 11.87 2.54 6.30
CA ALA A 126 10.68 1.78 5.93
C ALA A 126 10.97 0.31 5.62
N ILE A 127 12.13 -0.04 5.05
CA ILE A 127 12.46 -1.43 4.70
C ILE A 127 12.48 -2.37 5.90
N LYS A 128 12.85 -1.88 7.08
CA LYS A 128 12.88 -2.71 8.31
C LYS A 128 11.47 -3.07 8.74
N GLU A 129 10.56 -2.11 8.68
CA GLU A 129 9.13 -2.27 8.98
C GLU A 129 8.47 -3.17 7.92
N ALA A 130 8.69 -2.90 6.63
CA ALA A 130 8.14 -3.68 5.53
C ALA A 130 8.52 -5.18 5.57
N ARG A 131 9.75 -5.52 5.97
CA ARG A 131 10.17 -6.91 6.16
C ARG A 131 9.45 -7.59 7.32
N TYR A 132 9.10 -6.86 8.37
CA TYR A 132 8.27 -7.38 9.45
C TYR A 132 6.83 -7.59 8.97
N HIS A 133 6.26 -6.62 8.25
CA HIS A 133 4.91 -6.71 7.69
C HIS A 133 4.78 -7.94 6.76
N LEU A 134 5.74 -8.13 5.84
CA LEU A 134 5.76 -9.27 4.94
C LEU A 134 5.82 -10.60 5.70
N ARG A 135 6.65 -10.70 6.73
CA ARG A 135 6.72 -11.92 7.55
C ARG A 135 5.39 -12.20 8.27
N PHE A 136 4.72 -11.17 8.76
CA PHE A 136 3.41 -11.28 9.39
C PHE A 136 2.34 -11.76 8.39
N SER A 137 2.19 -11.03 7.27
CA SER A 137 1.16 -11.33 6.28
C SER A 137 1.37 -12.67 5.59
N ARG A 138 2.63 -13.03 5.25
CA ARG A 138 2.97 -14.37 4.75
C ARG A 138 2.64 -15.47 5.75
N GLY A 139 2.98 -15.28 7.02
CA GLY A 139 2.69 -16.26 8.06
C GLY A 139 1.18 -16.51 8.20
N TRP A 140 0.35 -15.50 8.07
CA TRP A 140 -1.10 -15.66 8.07
C TRP A 140 -1.65 -16.23 6.76
N LEU A 141 -1.10 -15.86 5.61
CA LEU A 141 -1.43 -16.46 4.32
C LEU A 141 -1.29 -17.98 4.39
N VAL A 142 -0.13 -18.46 4.86
CA VAL A 142 0.15 -19.90 4.98
C VAL A 142 -0.80 -20.58 5.98
N ARG A 143 -0.98 -20.00 7.17
CA ARG A 143 -1.89 -20.57 8.20
C ARG A 143 -3.33 -20.66 7.72
N LEU A 144 -3.81 -19.70 6.94
CA LEU A 144 -5.17 -19.72 6.41
C LEU A 144 -5.31 -20.65 5.20
N GLY A 145 -4.32 -20.68 4.32
CA GLY A 145 -4.32 -21.48 3.11
C GLY A 145 -4.14 -22.98 3.39
N ASP A 146 -3.20 -23.34 4.26
CA ASP A 146 -2.94 -24.74 4.69
C ASP A 146 -3.67 -25.08 6.00
N GLY A 147 -4.77 -24.38 6.30
CA GLY A 147 -5.55 -24.60 7.51
C GLY A 147 -6.75 -25.52 7.29
N THR A 148 -7.94 -25.02 7.58
CA THR A 148 -9.20 -25.74 7.33
C THR A 148 -9.64 -25.53 5.87
N GLU A 149 -10.48 -26.42 5.35
CA GLU A 149 -11.09 -26.26 4.03
C GLU A 149 -11.78 -24.87 3.88
N THR A 150 -12.49 -24.43 4.92
CA THR A 150 -13.17 -23.12 4.93
C THR A 150 -12.19 -21.96 4.87
N SER A 151 -11.08 -22.01 5.62
CA SER A 151 -10.08 -20.94 5.57
C SER A 151 -9.33 -20.92 4.25
N ALA A 152 -8.98 -22.09 3.70
CA ALA A 152 -8.34 -22.25 2.40
C ALA A 152 -9.21 -21.68 1.27
N GLN A 153 -10.50 -22.01 1.24
CA GLN A 153 -11.45 -21.47 0.27
C GLN A 153 -11.57 -19.95 0.34
N LYS A 154 -11.70 -19.39 1.56
CA LYS A 154 -11.75 -17.91 1.74
C LYS A 154 -10.45 -17.24 1.31
N MET A 155 -9.32 -17.84 1.62
CA MET A 155 -8.01 -17.29 1.25
C MET A 155 -7.82 -17.32 -0.26
N GLN A 156 -8.19 -18.43 -0.94
CA GLN A 156 -8.14 -18.50 -2.40
C GLN A 156 -9.07 -17.48 -3.05
N GLN A 157 -10.30 -17.33 -2.57
CA GLN A 157 -11.25 -16.33 -3.07
C GLN A 157 -10.72 -14.90 -2.91
N ALA A 158 -10.06 -14.60 -1.79
CA ALA A 158 -9.44 -13.31 -1.54
C ALA A 158 -8.31 -13.03 -2.54
N VAL A 159 -7.42 -14.01 -2.76
CA VAL A 159 -6.35 -13.90 -3.75
C VAL A 159 -6.94 -13.73 -5.16
N ASP A 160 -7.91 -14.55 -5.55
CA ASP A 160 -8.54 -14.48 -6.88
C ASP A 160 -9.19 -13.11 -7.13
N SER A 161 -9.88 -12.54 -6.14
CA SER A 161 -10.57 -11.25 -6.27
C SER A 161 -9.62 -10.05 -6.36
N LEU A 162 -8.49 -10.10 -5.62
CA LEU A 162 -7.52 -9.01 -5.57
C LEU A 162 -6.50 -9.05 -6.70
N TRP A 163 -6.32 -10.21 -7.36
CA TRP A 163 -5.30 -10.40 -8.39
C TRP A 163 -5.42 -9.42 -9.54
N ARG A 164 -6.63 -9.02 -9.88
CA ARG A 164 -6.92 -8.06 -10.95
C ARG A 164 -6.29 -6.67 -10.76
N PHE A 165 -5.88 -6.34 -9.54
CA PHE A 165 -5.25 -5.05 -9.21
C PHE A 165 -3.72 -5.12 -9.18
N THR A 166 -3.12 -6.31 -9.36
CA THR A 166 -1.66 -6.50 -9.23
C THR A 166 -0.87 -5.97 -10.42
N ALA A 167 -1.44 -5.92 -11.62
CA ALA A 167 -0.72 -5.41 -12.80
C ALA A 167 -0.29 -3.95 -12.62
N GLU A 168 -1.11 -3.12 -11.94
CA GLU A 168 -0.81 -1.71 -11.68
C GLU A 168 0.47 -1.50 -10.85
N LEU A 169 0.85 -2.49 -10.02
CA LEU A 169 2.07 -2.46 -9.23
C LEU A 169 3.33 -2.27 -10.07
N PHE A 170 3.27 -2.70 -11.34
CA PHE A 170 4.41 -2.75 -12.25
C PHE A 170 4.28 -1.78 -13.44
N ASP A 171 3.21 -1.00 -13.49
CA ASP A 171 3.03 0.01 -14.52
C ASP A 171 3.97 1.20 -14.29
N ALA A 172 4.82 1.50 -15.25
CA ALA A 172 5.61 2.73 -15.27
C ALA A 172 4.86 3.80 -16.07
N ASP A 173 4.61 4.94 -15.46
CA ASP A 173 4.03 6.09 -16.17
C ASP A 173 5.04 7.23 -16.36
N GLU A 174 4.58 8.36 -16.86
CA GLU A 174 5.41 9.52 -17.16
C GLU A 174 6.20 10.06 -15.95
N VAL A 175 5.69 9.89 -14.72
CA VAL A 175 6.36 10.37 -13.50
C VAL A 175 7.56 9.50 -13.18
N GLU A 176 7.40 8.17 -13.12
CA GLU A 176 8.51 7.27 -12.89
C GLU A 176 9.53 7.35 -14.04
N LEU A 177 9.05 7.31 -15.31
CA LEU A 177 9.92 7.35 -16.49
C LEU A 177 10.81 8.60 -16.53
N ALA A 178 10.31 9.74 -16.05
CA ALA A 178 11.09 10.98 -15.98
C ALA A 178 12.18 10.95 -14.89
N LEU A 179 12.09 10.05 -13.91
CA LEU A 179 12.97 10.00 -12.74
C LEU A 179 13.93 8.79 -12.74
N ILE A 180 13.62 7.76 -13.52
CA ILE A 180 14.41 6.50 -13.56
C ILE A 180 15.81 6.76 -14.07
N ASN A 181 15.96 7.53 -15.16
CA ASN A 181 17.28 7.77 -15.78
C ASN A 181 18.23 8.54 -14.86
N ASP A 182 17.69 9.36 -13.96
CA ASP A 182 18.47 10.11 -12.97
C ASP A 182 18.71 9.29 -11.68
N GLY A 183 18.22 8.05 -11.64
CA GLY A 183 18.33 7.15 -10.49
C GLY A 183 17.52 7.60 -9.28
N VAL A 184 16.53 8.49 -9.44
CA VAL A 184 15.69 9.00 -8.36
C VAL A 184 14.57 8.01 -8.03
N ALA A 185 13.79 7.60 -9.03
CA ALA A 185 12.71 6.62 -8.86
C ALA A 185 13.18 5.21 -9.21
N VAL A 186 12.56 4.23 -8.57
CA VAL A 186 12.69 2.82 -8.94
C VAL A 186 11.82 2.55 -10.16
N ASP A 187 12.34 1.80 -11.13
CA ASP A 187 11.53 1.29 -12.23
C ASP A 187 10.57 0.21 -11.70
N PRO A 188 9.25 0.44 -11.72
CA PRO A 188 8.31 -0.54 -11.19
C PRO A 188 8.32 -1.87 -11.96
N ARG A 189 8.78 -1.87 -13.22
CA ARG A 189 8.90 -3.09 -14.03
C ARG A 189 9.94 -4.06 -13.46
N ASP A 190 11.00 -3.53 -12.83
CA ASP A 190 12.07 -4.31 -12.18
C ASP A 190 11.61 -4.95 -10.86
N LEU A 191 10.44 -4.55 -10.34
CA LEU A 191 9.87 -5.12 -9.12
C LEU A 191 9.10 -6.41 -9.39
N ARG A 192 8.73 -6.70 -10.65
CA ARG A 192 7.90 -7.85 -11.01
C ARG A 192 8.55 -9.18 -10.62
N ASP A 193 9.76 -9.42 -11.07
CA ASP A 193 10.44 -10.71 -10.83
C ASP A 193 10.65 -11.03 -9.34
N PRO A 194 11.16 -10.10 -8.49
CA PRO A 194 11.28 -10.38 -7.06
C PRO A 194 9.92 -10.53 -6.38
N TRP A 195 8.90 -9.76 -6.78
CA TRP A 195 7.54 -9.89 -6.28
C TRP A 195 6.93 -11.24 -6.64
N GLU A 196 7.00 -11.65 -7.91
CA GLU A 196 6.48 -12.94 -8.37
C GLU A 196 7.15 -14.11 -7.65
N ARG A 197 8.48 -14.07 -7.47
CA ARG A 197 9.20 -15.09 -6.70
C ARG A 197 8.69 -15.23 -5.27
N GLU A 198 8.51 -14.10 -4.58
CA GLU A 198 8.00 -14.10 -3.20
C GLU A 198 6.55 -14.58 -3.15
N VAL A 199 5.68 -13.99 -3.98
CA VAL A 199 4.24 -14.27 -3.97
C VAL A 199 3.95 -15.70 -4.38
N PHE A 200 4.59 -16.21 -5.44
CA PHE A 200 4.36 -17.60 -5.89
C PHE A 200 4.89 -18.61 -4.88
N ALA A 201 6.03 -18.33 -4.25
CA ALA A 201 6.54 -19.18 -3.17
C ALA A 201 5.60 -19.21 -1.97
N GLY A 202 5.06 -18.07 -1.55
CA GLY A 202 4.11 -17.99 -0.44
C GLY A 202 2.76 -18.67 -0.75
N LEU A 203 2.23 -18.49 -1.97
CA LEU A 203 1.00 -19.18 -2.41
C LEU A 203 1.21 -20.69 -2.46
N ALA A 204 2.34 -21.17 -2.97
CA ALA A 204 2.68 -22.59 -3.00
C ALA A 204 2.81 -23.18 -1.59
N GLU A 205 3.48 -22.48 -0.66
CA GLU A 205 3.58 -22.89 0.75
C GLU A 205 2.21 -22.92 1.43
N ALA A 206 1.31 -21.99 1.06
CA ALA A 206 -0.07 -21.92 1.54
C ALA A 206 -1.02 -22.91 0.84
N THR A 207 -0.54 -23.77 -0.04
CA THR A 207 -1.35 -24.69 -0.86
C THR A 207 -2.40 -24.01 -1.74
N LEU A 208 -2.17 -22.74 -2.08
CA LEU A 208 -3.03 -21.92 -2.90
C LEU A 208 -2.56 -21.88 -4.36
N ARG A 209 -3.50 -21.65 -5.26
CA ARG A 209 -3.20 -21.50 -6.70
C ARG A 209 -2.90 -20.03 -7.04
N VAL A 210 -1.96 -19.83 -7.93
CA VAL A 210 -1.82 -18.53 -8.62
C VAL A 210 -3.04 -18.36 -9.53
N PRO A 211 -3.76 -17.23 -9.46
CA PRO A 211 -4.87 -16.97 -10.36
C PRO A 211 -4.41 -16.95 -11.82
N GLU A 212 -5.18 -17.60 -12.68
CA GLU A 212 -4.92 -17.64 -14.11
C GLU A 212 -5.40 -16.32 -14.78
N GLU A 213 -6.05 -16.36 -15.89
CA GLU A 213 -6.48 -15.19 -16.64
C GLU A 213 -7.44 -14.28 -15.85
N VAL A 214 -7.05 -12.99 -15.68
CA VAL A 214 -7.88 -11.96 -15.05
C VAL A 214 -7.94 -10.70 -15.92
N ALA A 215 -9.07 -10.02 -15.91
CA ALA A 215 -9.20 -8.69 -16.49
C ALA A 215 -8.60 -7.67 -15.53
N TYR A 216 -7.36 -7.25 -15.76
CA TYR A 216 -6.65 -6.29 -14.93
C TYR A 216 -7.32 -4.92 -14.89
N ARG A 217 -7.22 -4.26 -13.73
CA ARG A 217 -7.67 -2.89 -13.50
C ARG A 217 -6.51 -2.03 -13.05
N THR A 218 -6.42 -0.85 -13.63
CA THR A 218 -5.42 0.19 -13.32
C THR A 218 -6.10 1.55 -13.34
N GLY A 219 -5.44 2.57 -12.80
CA GLY A 219 -5.94 3.95 -12.86
C GLY A 219 -5.70 4.78 -11.60
N GLY A 220 -5.35 4.15 -10.47
CA GLY A 220 -5.14 4.83 -9.19
C GLY A 220 -4.09 5.92 -9.30
N LYS A 221 -2.95 5.65 -9.94
CA LYS A 221 -1.89 6.65 -10.20
C LYS A 221 -2.39 7.88 -11.00
N LYS A 222 -3.50 7.75 -11.71
CA LYS A 222 -4.14 8.82 -12.52
C LYS A 222 -5.35 9.45 -11.83
N GLY A 223 -5.67 9.05 -10.59
CA GLY A 223 -6.83 9.53 -9.84
C GLY A 223 -8.16 8.90 -10.31
N LEU A 224 -8.09 7.71 -10.93
CA LEU A 224 -9.25 6.90 -11.27
C LEU A 224 -9.35 5.76 -10.26
N HIS A 225 -10.20 5.91 -9.29
CA HIS A 225 -10.34 5.02 -8.15
C HIS A 225 -11.56 4.12 -8.23
N THR A 226 -11.61 3.11 -7.38
CA THR A 226 -12.80 2.29 -7.19
C THR A 226 -13.79 3.02 -6.26
N GLU A 227 -15.02 2.54 -6.20
CA GLU A 227 -16.07 3.05 -5.31
C GLU A 227 -15.71 3.03 -3.81
N HIS A 228 -14.60 2.41 -3.47
CA HIS A 228 -14.20 2.19 -2.08
C HIS A 228 -13.36 3.32 -1.47
N LEU A 229 -12.70 4.17 -2.30
CA LEU A 229 -11.85 5.24 -1.79
C LEU A 229 -12.67 6.41 -1.23
N GLY A 230 -13.67 6.88 -1.97
CA GLY A 230 -14.48 8.05 -1.59
C GLY A 230 -15.10 7.96 -0.20
N PRO A 231 -15.84 6.88 0.14
CA PRO A 231 -16.40 6.70 1.48
C PRO A 231 -15.34 6.68 2.59
N MET A 232 -14.20 6.04 2.37
CA MET A 232 -13.09 6.00 3.33
C MET A 232 -12.51 7.40 3.57
N LEU A 233 -12.29 8.18 2.50
CA LEU A 233 -11.82 9.56 2.62
C LEU A 233 -12.84 10.45 3.33
N ALA A 234 -14.12 10.28 3.06
CA ALA A 234 -15.18 11.04 3.73
C ALA A 234 -15.16 10.82 5.25
N GLU A 235 -14.89 9.61 5.70
CA GLU A 235 -14.74 9.29 7.14
C GLU A 235 -13.41 9.87 7.68
N MET A 236 -12.29 9.60 7.03
CA MET A 236 -10.96 10.04 7.45
C MET A 236 -10.84 11.57 7.56
N GLN A 237 -11.42 12.30 6.60
CA GLN A 237 -11.26 13.74 6.47
C GLN A 237 -12.36 14.55 7.18
N TYR A 238 -13.36 13.90 7.76
CA TYR A 238 -14.57 14.57 8.27
C TYR A 238 -14.26 15.70 9.24
N LEU A 239 -13.47 15.44 10.29
CA LEU A 239 -13.19 16.43 11.33
C LEU A 239 -12.45 17.65 10.79
N GLN A 240 -11.42 17.44 9.98
CA GLN A 240 -10.60 18.51 9.41
C GLN A 240 -11.40 19.37 8.42
N ARG A 241 -12.35 18.78 7.70
CA ARG A 241 -13.21 19.51 6.76
C ARG A 241 -14.32 20.29 7.45
N VAL A 242 -14.90 19.73 8.53
CA VAL A 242 -16.01 20.38 9.27
C VAL A 242 -15.48 21.46 10.21
N TYR A 243 -14.28 21.28 10.77
CA TYR A 243 -13.67 22.21 11.71
C TYR A 243 -12.29 22.70 11.22
N PRO A 244 -12.23 23.47 10.11
CA PRO A 244 -10.97 23.89 9.53
C PRO A 244 -10.19 24.81 10.49
N GLY A 245 -8.88 24.60 10.55
CA GLY A 245 -7.96 25.40 11.38
C GLY A 245 -7.93 25.03 12.86
N GLN A 246 -8.64 23.98 13.28
CA GLN A 246 -8.49 23.46 14.64
C GLN A 246 -7.21 22.60 14.73
N GLN A 247 -6.61 22.63 15.94
CA GLN A 247 -5.50 21.73 16.31
C GLN A 247 -6.04 20.61 17.19
N TRP A 248 -5.70 19.38 16.85
CA TRP A 248 -6.15 18.16 17.52
C TRP A 248 -5.02 17.49 18.30
#